data_30aadc2065576b7a9ef46e5bb43f5fdc
#
_entry.id   30aadc2065576b7a9ef46e5bb43f5fdc
#
_cell.length_a   1.000
_cell.length_b   1.000
_cell.length_c   1.000
_cell.angle_alpha   90.00
_cell.angle_beta   90.00
_cell.angle_gamma   90.00
#
_symmetry.space_group_name_H-M   'P 1'
#
loop_
_entity.id
_entity.type
_entity.pdbx_description
1 polymer ?
#
loop_
_entity_poly.entity_id
_entity_poly.type
_entity_poly.pdbx_seq_one_letter_code
_entity_poly.pdbx_strand_id
1 'polypeptide(L)'
;MKLAAVLIAISAFAVTDGGASDYKSAYEKAQAGNKPLLILVTAEWCPPCQRMKKTTIPKLMAKEAFKDFNFAAVDLDKERDLARKLIGSRGVPQLIMYERKEGQWIRRYLRGAQTPQTVEAFIGRANLIRTADAKDAIGK
;
A
#
# COMPACT_ATOMS: atom_id res chain seq x y z
N MET A 1 -45.91 0.61 35.44
CA MET A 1 -44.46 0.38 35.33
C MET A 1 -44.15 -0.02 33.90
N LYS A 2 -43.57 0.89 33.10
CA LYS A 2 -43.21 0.63 31.70
C LYS A 2 -41.70 0.34 31.64
N LEU A 3 -41.33 -0.92 31.38
CA LEU A 3 -39.96 -1.32 31.12
C LEU A 3 -39.57 -0.87 29.71
N ALA A 4 -38.68 0.12 29.62
CA ALA A 4 -38.06 0.51 28.37
C ALA A 4 -36.89 -0.47 28.05
N ALA A 5 -37.09 -1.29 27.02
CA ALA A 5 -36.02 -2.15 26.50
C ALA A 5 -35.00 -1.29 25.72
N VAL A 6 -33.79 -1.16 26.29
CA VAL A 6 -32.66 -0.54 25.62
C VAL A 6 -32.07 -1.57 24.66
N LEU A 7 -32.28 -1.39 23.36
CA LEU A 7 -31.62 -2.14 22.31
C LEU A 7 -30.19 -1.60 22.15
N ILE A 8 -29.21 -2.33 22.69
CA ILE A 8 -27.81 -2.07 22.44
C ILE A 8 -27.51 -2.61 21.03
N ALA A 9 -27.39 -1.71 20.06
CA ALA A 9 -26.89 -2.03 18.75
C ALA A 9 -25.38 -2.36 18.87
N ILE A 10 -25.03 -3.64 18.85
CA ILE A 10 -23.66 -4.10 18.73
C ILE A 10 -23.24 -3.82 17.28
N SER A 11 -22.59 -2.69 17.05
CA SER A 11 -21.88 -2.44 15.78
C SER A 11 -20.77 -3.48 15.66
N ALA A 12 -20.99 -4.49 14.82
CA ALA A 12 -19.95 -5.42 14.44
C ALA A 12 -18.85 -4.62 13.72
N PHE A 13 -17.76 -4.34 14.43
CA PHE A 13 -16.51 -3.93 13.80
C PHE A 13 -16.05 -5.11 12.95
N ALA A 14 -16.25 -5.00 11.64
CA ALA A 14 -15.60 -5.90 10.70
C ALA A 14 -14.09 -5.70 10.87
N VAL A 15 -13.44 -6.67 11.50
CA VAL A 15 -11.99 -6.83 11.48
C VAL A 15 -11.65 -7.05 10.01
N THR A 16 -11.21 -6.02 9.33
CA THR A 16 -10.69 -6.15 7.99
C THR A 16 -9.41 -6.96 8.10
N ASP A 17 -9.48 -8.19 7.64
CA ASP A 17 -8.37 -9.07 7.39
C ASP A 17 -7.22 -8.25 6.80
N GLY A 18 -6.02 -8.31 7.40
CA GLY A 18 -4.84 -7.55 7.00
C GLY A 18 -4.25 -7.98 5.65
N GLY A 19 -5.08 -8.48 4.75
CA GLY A 19 -4.76 -8.78 3.36
C GLY A 19 -4.51 -7.50 2.56
N ALA A 20 -3.74 -7.62 1.48
CA ALA A 20 -3.57 -6.56 0.51
C ALA A 20 -4.94 -6.06 0.07
N SER A 21 -5.21 -4.77 0.29
CA SER A 21 -6.46 -4.18 -0.18
C SER A 21 -6.50 -4.24 -1.70
N ASP A 22 -7.71 -4.40 -2.24
CA ASP A 22 -7.97 -4.24 -3.65
C ASP A 22 -7.37 -2.91 -4.16
N TYR A 23 -6.74 -2.94 -5.34
CA TYR A 23 -6.10 -1.76 -5.94
C TYR A 23 -7.04 -0.55 -6.00
N LYS A 24 -8.29 -0.77 -6.41
CA LYS A 24 -9.29 0.30 -6.52
C LYS A 24 -9.48 1.01 -5.17
N SER A 25 -9.71 0.25 -4.11
CA SER A 25 -9.89 0.80 -2.75
C SER A 25 -8.64 1.54 -2.27
N ALA A 26 -7.45 0.97 -2.48
CA ALA A 26 -6.18 1.61 -2.09
C ALA A 26 -5.93 2.91 -2.88
N TYR A 27 -6.24 2.90 -4.18
CA TYR A 27 -6.13 4.07 -5.05
C TYR A 27 -7.09 5.19 -4.63
N GLU A 28 -8.37 4.89 -4.39
CA GLU A 28 -9.38 5.86 -3.95
C GLU A 28 -8.97 6.50 -2.61
N LYS A 29 -8.49 5.70 -1.65
CA LYS A 29 -7.97 6.21 -0.37
C LYS A 29 -6.75 7.11 -0.54
N ALA A 30 -5.85 6.78 -1.46
CA ALA A 30 -4.68 7.61 -1.76
C ALA A 30 -5.07 8.93 -2.42
N GLN A 31 -6.09 8.92 -3.29
CA GLN A 31 -6.62 10.14 -3.92
C GLN A 31 -7.30 11.05 -2.90
N ALA A 32 -8.08 10.49 -1.98
CA ALA A 32 -8.82 11.23 -0.97
C ALA A 32 -7.95 11.74 0.20
N GLY A 33 -6.80 11.09 0.45
CA GLY A 33 -5.93 11.36 1.60
C GLY A 33 -4.50 11.73 1.22
N ASN A 34 -3.66 11.83 2.24
CA ASN A 34 -2.23 12.17 2.08
C ASN A 34 -1.29 10.96 2.20
N LYS A 35 -1.85 9.75 2.39
CA LYS A 35 -1.02 8.54 2.47
C LYS A 35 -0.62 8.08 1.07
N PRO A 36 0.66 7.77 0.85
CA PRO A 36 1.13 7.25 -0.42
C PRO A 36 0.45 5.93 -0.80
N LEU A 37 0.41 5.63 -2.09
CA LEU A 37 -0.06 4.37 -2.62
C LEU A 37 1.16 3.47 -2.89
N LEU A 38 1.20 2.30 -2.25
CA LEU A 38 2.24 1.29 -2.42
C LEU A 38 1.65 0.06 -3.09
N ILE A 39 2.17 -0.34 -4.24
CA ILE A 39 1.64 -1.41 -5.08
C ILE A 39 2.70 -2.48 -5.30
N LEU A 40 2.39 -3.73 -4.97
CA LEU A 40 3.18 -4.87 -5.40
C LEU A 40 2.54 -5.49 -6.65
N VAL A 41 3.21 -5.42 -7.79
CA VAL A 41 2.82 -6.14 -9.00
C VAL A 41 3.54 -7.48 -9.03
N THR A 42 2.79 -8.56 -9.17
CA THR A 42 3.26 -9.95 -8.98
C THR A 42 2.64 -10.90 -10.00
N ALA A 43 3.06 -12.16 -10.01
CA ALA A 43 2.44 -13.26 -10.76
C ALA A 43 2.63 -14.58 -10.00
N GLU A 44 1.71 -15.53 -10.16
CA GLU A 44 1.74 -16.81 -9.45
C GLU A 44 2.91 -17.70 -9.89
N TRP A 45 3.24 -17.72 -11.18
CA TRP A 45 4.32 -18.50 -11.78
C TRP A 45 5.74 -17.99 -11.52
N CYS A 46 5.89 -16.87 -10.85
CA CYS A 46 7.14 -16.14 -10.68
C CYS A 46 7.76 -16.44 -9.30
N PRO A 47 8.88 -17.22 -9.19
CA PRO A 47 9.48 -17.54 -7.90
C PRO A 47 9.94 -16.32 -7.08
N PRO A 48 10.56 -15.27 -7.66
CA PRO A 48 10.86 -14.04 -6.92
C PRO A 48 9.61 -13.33 -6.38
N CYS A 49 8.48 -13.40 -7.10
CA CYS A 49 7.19 -12.87 -6.65
C CYS A 49 6.70 -13.61 -5.41
N GLN A 50 6.84 -14.93 -5.38
CA GLN A 50 6.45 -15.76 -4.25
C GLN A 50 7.26 -15.41 -2.99
N ARG A 51 8.57 -15.14 -3.14
CA ARG A 51 9.40 -14.65 -2.01
C ARG A 51 8.90 -13.32 -1.47
N MET A 52 8.53 -12.37 -2.34
CA MET A 52 7.94 -11.11 -1.92
C MET A 52 6.63 -11.34 -1.16
N LYS A 53 5.70 -12.11 -1.73
CA LYS A 53 4.36 -12.38 -1.16
C LYS A 53 4.41 -13.15 0.16
N LYS A 54 5.27 -14.16 0.26
CA LYS A 54 5.29 -15.12 1.39
C LYS A 54 6.29 -14.75 2.49
N THR A 55 7.26 -13.90 2.20
CA THR A 55 8.33 -13.60 3.15
C THR A 55 8.50 -12.11 3.40
N THR A 56 8.81 -11.32 2.38
CA THR A 56 9.15 -9.90 2.54
C THR A 56 7.95 -9.08 3.01
N ILE A 57 6.83 -9.16 2.29
CA ILE A 57 5.63 -8.37 2.61
C ILE A 57 5.02 -8.76 3.96
N PRO A 58 4.82 -10.06 4.29
CA PRO A 58 4.29 -10.44 5.60
C PRO A 58 5.15 -9.99 6.77
N LYS A 59 6.48 -10.04 6.65
CA LYS A 59 7.40 -9.53 7.69
C LYS A 59 7.24 -8.03 7.92
N LEU A 60 7.04 -7.25 6.84
CA LEU A 60 6.83 -5.81 6.92
C LEU A 60 5.46 -5.47 7.48
N MET A 61 4.42 -6.22 7.11
CA MET A 61 3.07 -6.07 7.68
C MET A 61 3.06 -6.36 9.18
N ALA A 62 3.73 -7.41 9.62
CA ALA A 62 3.85 -7.75 11.04
C ALA A 62 4.55 -6.66 11.88
N LYS A 63 5.41 -5.86 11.27
CA LYS A 63 6.05 -4.69 11.88
C LYS A 63 5.27 -3.39 11.68
N GLU A 64 4.06 -3.46 11.13
CA GLU A 64 3.25 -2.29 10.77
C GLU A 64 3.96 -1.27 9.85
N ALA A 65 4.94 -1.73 9.05
CA ALA A 65 5.74 -0.87 8.19
C ALA A 65 4.90 -0.12 7.13
N PHE A 66 3.73 -0.65 6.80
CA PHE A 66 2.80 -0.06 5.81
C PHE A 66 1.64 0.73 6.43
N LYS A 67 1.63 0.97 7.74
CA LYS A 67 0.53 1.69 8.43
C LYS A 67 0.27 3.09 7.87
N ASP A 68 1.30 3.73 7.33
CA ASP A 68 1.22 5.06 6.72
C ASP A 68 1.08 5.04 5.20
N PHE A 69 0.76 3.88 4.63
CA PHE A 69 0.58 3.66 3.20
C PHE A 69 -0.78 3.04 2.90
N ASN A 70 -1.29 3.30 1.70
CA ASN A 70 -2.36 2.53 1.12
C ASN A 70 -1.71 1.41 0.29
N PHE A 71 -1.74 0.17 0.78
CA PHE A 71 -1.09 -0.96 0.13
C PHE A 71 -2.07 -1.78 -0.70
N ALA A 72 -1.64 -2.16 -1.91
CA ALA A 72 -2.35 -3.10 -2.77
C ALA A 72 -1.39 -4.09 -3.43
N ALA A 73 -1.88 -5.29 -3.73
CA ALA A 73 -1.20 -6.25 -4.58
C ALA A 73 -2.00 -6.46 -5.86
N VAL A 74 -1.32 -6.41 -7.02
CA VAL A 74 -1.90 -6.61 -8.35
C VAL A 74 -1.26 -7.85 -8.97
N ASP A 75 -2.09 -8.81 -9.35
CA ASP A 75 -1.65 -10.04 -9.99
C ASP A 75 -1.71 -9.89 -11.52
N LEU A 76 -0.56 -10.09 -12.18
CA LEU A 76 -0.43 -9.93 -13.63
C LEU A 76 -1.37 -10.86 -14.42
N ASP A 77 -1.66 -12.04 -13.89
CA ASP A 77 -2.50 -13.02 -14.58
C ASP A 77 -4.00 -12.72 -14.42
N LYS A 78 -4.38 -12.16 -13.27
CA LYS A 78 -5.77 -11.83 -12.94
C LYS A 78 -6.18 -10.43 -13.42
N GLU A 79 -5.25 -9.47 -13.36
CA GLU A 79 -5.49 -8.04 -13.65
C GLU A 79 -4.52 -7.54 -14.73
N ARG A 80 -4.44 -8.27 -15.82
CA ARG A 80 -3.42 -8.09 -16.88
C ARG A 80 -3.30 -6.65 -17.39
N ASP A 81 -4.42 -6.01 -17.71
CA ASP A 81 -4.42 -4.66 -18.27
C ASP A 81 -3.95 -3.62 -17.25
N LEU A 82 -4.40 -3.74 -16.01
CA LEU A 82 -3.93 -2.89 -14.92
C LEU A 82 -2.45 -3.11 -14.64
N ALA A 83 -2.01 -4.36 -14.50
CA ALA A 83 -0.63 -4.69 -14.25
C ALA A 83 0.29 -4.13 -15.36
N ARG A 84 -0.08 -4.31 -16.63
CA ARG A 84 0.68 -3.77 -17.77
C ARG A 84 0.76 -2.24 -17.77
N LYS A 85 -0.32 -1.55 -17.41
CA LYS A 85 -0.31 -0.08 -17.25
C LYS A 85 0.65 0.35 -16.14
N LEU A 86 0.72 -0.40 -15.05
CA LEU A 86 1.59 -0.11 -13.92
C LEU A 86 3.07 -0.38 -14.21
N ILE A 87 3.40 -1.50 -14.86
CA ILE A 87 4.80 -1.91 -15.06
C ILE A 87 5.34 -1.70 -16.49
N GLY A 88 4.46 -1.47 -17.47
CA GLY A 88 4.83 -1.40 -18.90
C GLY A 88 5.36 -2.76 -19.39
N SER A 89 6.44 -2.73 -20.16
CA SER A 89 7.15 -3.93 -20.65
C SER A 89 8.12 -4.54 -19.62
N ARG A 90 8.16 -3.98 -18.42
CA ARG A 90 9.07 -4.45 -17.35
C ARG A 90 8.49 -5.70 -16.69
N GLY A 91 9.39 -6.58 -16.23
CA GLY A 91 9.00 -7.83 -15.59
C GLY A 91 8.48 -7.65 -14.15
N VAL A 92 8.02 -8.76 -13.56
CA VAL A 92 7.60 -8.88 -12.17
C VAL A 92 8.67 -9.59 -11.33
N PRO A 93 8.70 -9.39 -10.00
CA PRO A 93 7.89 -8.46 -9.23
C PRO A 93 8.37 -7.01 -9.35
N GLN A 94 7.45 -6.08 -9.17
CA GLN A 94 7.78 -4.67 -8.95
C GLN A 94 7.04 -4.13 -7.74
N LEU A 95 7.74 -3.39 -6.90
CA LEU A 95 7.14 -2.59 -5.84
C LEU A 95 7.13 -1.13 -6.30
N ILE A 96 5.94 -0.56 -6.47
CA ILE A 96 5.74 0.78 -7.02
C ILE A 96 5.14 1.65 -5.92
N MET A 97 5.64 2.87 -5.78
CA MET A 97 5.10 3.86 -4.88
C MET A 97 4.71 5.12 -5.64
N TYR A 98 3.51 5.58 -5.39
CA TYR A 98 3.03 6.90 -5.78
C TYR A 98 2.87 7.75 -4.52
N GLU A 99 3.53 8.88 -4.49
CA GLU A 99 3.48 9.85 -3.39
C GLU A 99 3.25 11.27 -3.91
N ARG A 100 2.66 12.13 -3.11
CA ARG A 100 2.54 13.54 -3.45
C ARG A 100 3.75 14.32 -2.92
N LYS A 101 4.32 15.15 -3.78
CA LYS A 101 5.33 16.12 -3.45
C LYS A 101 4.96 17.46 -4.09
N GLU A 102 4.84 18.50 -3.31
CA GLU A 102 4.47 19.84 -3.82
C GLU A 102 3.19 19.83 -4.69
N GLY A 103 2.20 19.02 -4.29
CA GLY A 103 0.93 18.87 -5.00
C GLY A 103 0.95 17.93 -6.23
N GLN A 104 2.11 17.45 -6.64
CA GLN A 104 2.26 16.56 -7.79
C GLN A 104 2.46 15.09 -7.38
N TRP A 105 1.99 14.17 -8.21
CA TRP A 105 2.23 12.75 -8.01
C TRP A 105 3.61 12.34 -8.55
N ILE A 106 4.45 11.80 -7.67
CA ILE A 106 5.75 11.24 -8.01
C ILE A 106 5.66 9.72 -7.95
N ARG A 107 6.21 9.06 -8.97
CA ARG A 107 6.30 7.61 -9.05
C ARG A 107 7.74 7.16 -8.79
N ARG A 108 7.91 6.23 -7.83
CA ARG A 108 9.17 5.51 -7.60
C ARG A 108 8.91 4.01 -7.64
N TYR A 109 9.93 3.20 -7.89
CA TYR A 109 9.76 1.75 -7.94
C TYR A 109 11.06 1.00 -7.64
N LEU A 110 10.90 -0.23 -7.15
CA LEU A 110 11.94 -1.25 -7.02
C LEU A 110 11.61 -2.42 -7.94
N ARG A 111 12.60 -2.95 -8.63
CA ARG A 111 12.45 -4.12 -9.52
C ARG A 111 13.00 -5.38 -8.87
N GLY A 112 12.36 -6.51 -9.14
CA GLY A 112 12.77 -7.80 -8.63
C GLY A 112 12.42 -8.01 -7.16
N ALA A 113 12.78 -9.18 -6.64
CA ALA A 113 12.57 -9.48 -5.23
C ALA A 113 13.48 -8.62 -4.35
N GLN A 114 12.91 -8.06 -3.31
CA GLN A 114 13.58 -7.17 -2.36
C GLN A 114 13.63 -7.78 -0.98
N THR A 115 14.67 -7.43 -0.21
CA THR A 115 14.73 -7.74 1.21
C THR A 115 13.82 -6.80 2.01
N PRO A 116 13.39 -7.18 3.23
CA PRO A 116 12.64 -6.27 4.11
C PRO A 116 13.38 -4.95 4.34
N GLN A 117 14.69 -5.00 4.56
CA GLN A 117 15.53 -3.81 4.79
C GLN A 117 15.54 -2.86 3.60
N THR A 118 15.62 -3.41 2.37
CA THR A 118 15.57 -2.59 1.14
C THR A 118 14.22 -1.90 1.00
N VAL A 119 13.13 -2.60 1.30
CA VAL A 119 11.79 -2.01 1.27
C VAL A 119 11.62 -0.96 2.35
N GLU A 120 12.06 -1.22 3.58
CA GLU A 120 12.05 -0.24 4.69
C GLU A 120 12.79 1.05 4.31
N ALA A 121 13.98 0.95 3.71
CA ALA A 121 14.73 2.11 3.23
C ALA A 121 13.98 2.86 2.11
N PHE A 122 13.33 2.14 1.21
CA PHE A 122 12.56 2.71 0.11
C PHE A 122 11.36 3.51 0.60
N ILE A 123 10.56 2.95 1.52
CA ILE A 123 9.38 3.61 2.09
C ILE A 123 9.77 4.69 3.11
N GLY A 124 10.88 4.54 3.83
CA GLY A 124 11.36 5.52 4.80
C GLY A 124 11.65 6.88 4.18
N ARG A 125 12.14 6.92 2.94
CA ARG A 125 12.34 8.17 2.19
C ARG A 125 11.04 8.94 1.94
N ALA A 126 9.94 8.23 1.70
CA ALA A 126 8.62 8.87 1.53
C ALA A 126 8.15 9.54 2.83
N ASN A 127 8.37 8.89 3.96
CA ASN A 127 8.01 9.45 5.26
C ASN A 127 8.82 10.72 5.58
N LEU A 128 10.10 10.76 5.24
CA LEU A 128 10.94 11.96 5.43
C LEU A 128 10.47 13.14 4.57
N ILE A 129 10.09 12.89 3.32
CA ILE A 129 9.58 13.94 2.41
C ILE A 129 8.27 14.51 2.97
N ARG A 130 7.32 13.67 3.38
CA ARG A 130 6.04 14.10 3.94
C ARG A 130 6.19 14.93 5.21
N THR A 131 7.12 14.58 6.09
CA THR A 131 7.36 15.35 7.33
C THR A 131 8.00 16.69 7.06
N ALA A 132 8.83 16.80 6.03
CA ALA A 132 9.40 18.08 5.58
C ALA A 132 8.30 19.00 5.01
N ASP A 133 7.48 18.50 4.07
CA ASP A 133 6.39 19.28 3.45
C ASP A 133 5.35 19.75 4.49
N ALA A 134 5.06 18.91 5.51
CA ALA A 134 4.15 19.27 6.60
C ALA A 134 4.71 20.40 7.50
N LYS A 135 6.02 20.42 7.74
CA LYS A 135 6.67 21.50 8.50
C LYS A 135 6.66 22.81 7.74
N ASP A 136 6.92 22.80 6.44
CA ASP A 136 6.90 23.99 5.59
C ASP A 136 5.50 24.59 5.46
N ALA A 137 4.44 23.76 5.50
CA ALA A 137 3.05 24.20 5.45
C ALA A 137 2.58 24.90 6.75
N ILE A 138 3.19 24.58 7.91
CA ILE A 138 2.85 25.15 9.22
C ILE A 138 3.66 26.45 9.48
N GLY A 139 4.77 26.62 8.78
CA GLY A 139 5.70 27.76 8.98
C GLY A 139 5.41 29.01 8.14
N LYS A 140 4.21 29.10 7.50
CA LYS A 140 3.79 30.31 6.75
C LYS A 140 2.64 31.03 7.40
#